data_86f1f5368a5ebf329db04f6bfdce71de
#
_entry.id   86f1f5368a5ebf329db04f6bfdce71de
#
_cell.length_a   1.000
_cell.length_b   1.000
_cell.length_c   1.000
_cell.angle_alpha   90.00
_cell.angle_beta   90.00
_cell.angle_gamma   90.00
#
_symmetry.space_group_name_H-M   'P 1'
#
loop_
_entity.id
_entity.type
_entity.pdbx_description
1 polymer ?
#
loop_
_entity_poly.entity_id
_entity_poly.type
_entity_poly.pdbx_seq_one_letter_code
_entity_poly.pdbx_strand_id
1 'polypeptide(L)'
;MIYTTGQDWLGSNRKRVLLFGMSGLGKTYLSNMLRASNDWFHYSIDYRIGTRYMGELIADNFKREAMKVPFLRELLLSDSVYIGSNITFDNLSPLSTYLGKPGSETRGGLPFDIYMRRQNEHRTAEIASLLDTPHFITRSEEIYRLPHFVCDSGGSICEVVDPDDPADPVLSALESHLLMVWIKGSDAHTAELVRRFDRAPKPMYYQPEFLDKAWLAYRMEKGLREEQVDPDDFIRWTYARALAHRQPRYEAMAQRGVTVTAEEVAELRSPA
;
A
#
# COMPACT_ATOMS: atom_id res chain seq x y z
N MET A 1 -5.36 13.80 18.27
CA MET A 1 -6.65 13.43 17.61
C MET A 1 -7.45 14.69 17.36
N ILE A 2 -7.93 14.92 16.13
CA ILE A 2 -8.65 16.16 15.74
C ILE A 2 -10.12 16.20 16.22
N TYR A 3 -10.68 15.08 16.64
CA TYR A 3 -11.99 14.99 17.30
C TYR A 3 -11.79 14.33 18.66
N THR A 4 -12.28 14.96 19.72
CA THR A 4 -12.12 14.45 21.10
C THR A 4 -13.27 13.54 21.52
N THR A 5 -14.44 13.69 20.89
CA THR A 5 -15.65 12.90 21.17
C THR A 5 -16.37 12.51 19.87
N GLY A 6 -17.24 11.50 19.96
CA GLY A 6 -18.14 11.17 18.85
C GLY A 6 -19.09 12.32 18.47
N GLN A 7 -19.46 13.18 19.43
CA GLN A 7 -20.29 14.35 19.14
C GLN A 7 -19.52 15.41 18.34
N ASP A 8 -18.21 15.60 18.60
CA ASP A 8 -17.36 16.49 17.80
C ASP A 8 -17.29 16.01 16.35
N TRP A 9 -17.19 14.68 16.15
CA TRP A 9 -17.23 14.08 14.82
C TRP A 9 -18.58 14.31 14.14
N LEU A 10 -19.69 14.01 14.81
CA LEU A 10 -21.04 14.17 14.24
C LEU A 10 -21.36 15.62 13.91
N GLY A 11 -20.98 16.56 14.78
CA GLY A 11 -21.21 17.99 14.60
C GLY A 11 -20.26 18.68 13.60
N SER A 12 -19.21 17.98 13.15
CA SER A 12 -18.23 18.57 12.24
C SER A 12 -18.77 18.66 10.81
N ASN A 13 -18.72 19.86 10.23
CA ASN A 13 -19.01 20.10 8.81
C ASN A 13 -17.82 19.73 7.89
N ARG A 14 -16.69 19.34 8.48
CA ARG A 14 -15.46 18.97 7.76
C ARG A 14 -14.88 17.69 8.36
N LYS A 15 -15.38 16.57 7.90
CA LYS A 15 -14.91 15.25 8.37
C LYS A 15 -13.67 14.82 7.60
N ARG A 16 -12.62 14.41 8.31
CA ARG A 16 -11.35 13.98 7.72
C ARG A 16 -10.90 12.70 8.38
N VAL A 17 -10.72 11.64 7.60
CA VAL A 17 -10.33 10.31 8.10
C VAL A 17 -9.17 9.72 7.33
N LEU A 18 -8.34 8.95 8.02
CA LEU A 18 -7.40 7.99 7.44
C LEU A 18 -7.92 6.59 7.73
N LEU A 19 -8.14 5.80 6.68
CA LEU A 19 -8.47 4.38 6.80
C LEU A 19 -7.20 3.55 6.70
N PHE A 20 -6.91 2.71 7.69
CA PHE A 20 -5.77 1.82 7.68
C PHE A 20 -6.11 0.42 8.19
N GLY A 21 -5.25 -0.54 7.89
CA GLY A 21 -5.45 -1.96 8.20
C GLY A 21 -5.01 -2.86 7.05
N MET A 22 -5.09 -4.17 7.23
CA MET A 22 -4.68 -5.14 6.22
C MET A 22 -5.41 -4.94 4.89
N SER A 23 -4.77 -5.33 3.78
CA SER A 23 -5.41 -5.33 2.46
C SER A 23 -6.62 -6.28 2.46
N GLY A 24 -7.69 -5.90 1.75
CA GLY A 24 -8.88 -6.73 1.60
C GLY A 24 -9.92 -6.62 2.74
N LEU A 25 -9.73 -5.73 3.71
CA LEU A 25 -10.67 -5.50 4.82
C LEU A 25 -11.72 -4.40 4.55
N GLY A 26 -11.83 -3.92 3.31
CA GLY A 26 -12.89 -2.97 2.95
C GLY A 26 -12.50 -1.49 2.89
N LYS A 27 -11.20 -1.11 3.10
CA LYS A 27 -10.76 0.30 3.01
C LYS A 27 -11.20 0.98 1.72
N THR A 28 -10.82 0.42 0.58
CA THR A 28 -11.17 0.98 -0.74
C THR A 28 -12.66 0.92 -1.02
N TYR A 29 -13.37 -0.11 -0.53
CA TYR A 29 -14.84 -0.16 -0.62
C TYR A 29 -15.47 1.03 0.12
N LEU A 30 -15.07 1.28 1.36
CA LEU A 30 -15.56 2.40 2.16
C LEU A 30 -15.18 3.75 1.52
N SER A 31 -13.94 3.90 1.07
CA SER A 31 -13.49 5.13 0.40
C SER A 31 -14.29 5.42 -0.90
N ASN A 32 -14.59 4.39 -1.69
CA ASN A 32 -15.40 4.52 -2.89
C ASN A 32 -16.87 4.86 -2.56
N MET A 33 -17.43 4.27 -1.50
CA MET A 33 -18.77 4.61 -1.03
C MET A 33 -18.86 6.07 -0.57
N LEU A 34 -17.89 6.55 0.21
CA LEU A 34 -17.81 7.94 0.65
C LEU A 34 -17.65 8.88 -0.57
N ARG A 35 -16.77 8.57 -1.50
CA ARG A 35 -16.60 9.34 -2.74
C ARG A 35 -17.89 9.43 -3.55
N ALA A 36 -18.68 8.38 -3.62
CA ALA A 36 -19.90 8.32 -4.39
C ALA A 36 -21.01 9.25 -3.85
N SER A 37 -20.90 9.73 -2.60
CA SER A 37 -21.83 10.72 -2.02
C SER A 37 -21.63 12.14 -2.56
N ASN A 38 -20.55 12.39 -3.30
CA ASN A 38 -20.13 13.70 -3.85
C ASN A 38 -19.73 14.77 -2.82
N ASP A 39 -19.60 14.39 -1.55
CA ASP A 39 -19.16 15.29 -0.45
C ASP A 39 -17.74 14.98 0.04
N TRP A 40 -17.16 13.85 -0.39
CA TRP A 40 -15.87 13.37 0.06
C TRP A 40 -14.82 13.39 -1.04
N PHE A 41 -13.69 14.02 -0.75
CA PHE A 41 -12.48 13.85 -1.55
C PHE A 41 -11.79 12.54 -1.16
N HIS A 42 -11.53 11.67 -2.13
CA HIS A 42 -10.81 10.41 -1.94
C HIS A 42 -9.36 10.56 -2.35
N TYR A 43 -8.46 10.47 -1.38
CA TYR A 43 -7.01 10.45 -1.57
C TYR A 43 -6.48 9.04 -1.36
N SER A 44 -6.02 8.39 -2.44
CA SER A 44 -5.44 7.05 -2.40
C SER A 44 -3.92 7.15 -2.37
N ILE A 45 -3.31 6.60 -1.32
CA ILE A 45 -1.85 6.53 -1.16
C ILE A 45 -1.23 5.68 -2.26
N ASP A 46 -1.76 4.48 -2.52
CA ASP A 46 -1.23 3.57 -3.54
C ASP A 46 -1.28 4.20 -4.95
N TYR A 47 -2.35 4.92 -5.28
CA TYR A 47 -2.44 5.67 -6.54
C TYR A 47 -1.37 6.77 -6.61
N ARG A 48 -1.14 7.49 -5.52
CA ARG A 48 -0.14 8.55 -5.44
C ARG A 48 1.29 8.00 -5.56
N ILE A 49 1.60 6.88 -4.90
CA ILE A 49 2.86 6.16 -5.05
C ILE A 49 3.11 5.85 -6.53
N GLY A 50 2.15 5.18 -7.17
CA GLY A 50 2.31 4.68 -8.53
C GLY A 50 2.36 5.77 -9.60
N THR A 51 1.67 6.90 -9.40
CA THR A 51 1.60 7.97 -10.41
C THR A 51 2.67 9.05 -10.21
N ARG A 52 2.85 9.53 -8.97
CA ARG A 52 3.75 10.65 -8.72
C ARG A 52 5.18 10.23 -8.45
N TYR A 53 5.35 9.23 -7.59
CA TYR A 53 6.67 8.93 -7.04
C TYR A 53 7.38 7.77 -7.75
N MET A 54 6.64 6.80 -8.25
CA MET A 54 7.20 5.63 -8.93
C MET A 54 6.81 5.53 -10.43
N GLY A 55 6.04 6.48 -10.96
CA GLY A 55 5.56 6.41 -12.34
C GLY A 55 6.66 6.29 -13.39
N GLU A 56 7.74 7.05 -13.25
CA GLU A 56 8.90 6.98 -14.13
C GLU A 56 9.66 5.67 -13.98
N LEU A 57 9.90 5.22 -12.74
CA LEU A 57 10.58 3.94 -12.45
C LEU A 57 9.83 2.75 -13.06
N ILE A 58 8.48 2.77 -12.95
CA ILE A 58 7.60 1.75 -13.52
C ILE A 58 7.68 1.79 -15.05
N ALA A 59 7.56 2.97 -15.65
CA ALA A 59 7.64 3.13 -17.11
C ALA A 59 9.01 2.72 -17.66
N ASP A 60 10.08 3.06 -16.97
CA ASP A 60 11.44 2.69 -17.36
C ASP A 60 11.69 1.19 -17.23
N ASN A 61 11.08 0.53 -16.23
CA ASN A 61 11.13 -0.93 -16.14
C ASN A 61 10.47 -1.59 -17.35
N PHE A 62 9.32 -1.10 -17.80
CA PHE A 62 8.66 -1.60 -19.01
C PHE A 62 9.49 -1.32 -20.28
N LYS A 63 10.09 -0.13 -20.38
CA LYS A 63 10.98 0.20 -21.51
C LYS A 63 12.20 -0.72 -21.54
N ARG A 64 12.84 -1.02 -20.39
CA ARG A 64 13.98 -1.95 -20.32
C ARG A 64 13.61 -3.34 -20.84
N GLU A 65 12.41 -3.84 -20.47
CA GLU A 65 11.95 -5.12 -21.00
C GLU A 65 11.65 -5.05 -22.51
N ALA A 66 10.99 -4.00 -22.97
CA ALA A 66 10.72 -3.78 -24.39
C ALA A 66 12.01 -3.68 -25.23
N MET A 67 13.07 -3.05 -24.70
CA MET A 67 14.38 -2.94 -25.40
C MET A 67 15.08 -4.29 -25.62
N LYS A 68 14.68 -5.36 -24.93
CA LYS A 68 15.17 -6.72 -25.17
C LYS A 68 14.58 -7.35 -26.45
N VAL A 69 13.45 -6.82 -26.93
CA VAL A 69 12.76 -7.27 -28.13
C VAL A 69 13.18 -6.41 -29.32
N PRO A 70 13.89 -6.94 -30.35
CA PRO A 70 14.44 -6.15 -31.44
C PRO A 70 13.42 -5.21 -32.11
N PHE A 71 12.24 -5.72 -32.44
CA PHE A 71 11.17 -4.92 -33.04
C PHE A 71 10.74 -3.72 -32.18
N LEU A 72 10.53 -3.94 -30.87
CA LEU A 72 10.12 -2.86 -29.95
C LEU A 72 11.26 -1.87 -29.71
N ARG A 73 12.50 -2.34 -29.70
CA ARG A 73 13.70 -1.49 -29.60
C ARG A 73 13.78 -0.49 -30.74
N GLU A 74 13.60 -0.93 -31.99
CA GLU A 74 13.62 -0.05 -33.16
C GLU A 74 12.55 1.04 -33.08
N LEU A 75 11.33 0.66 -32.67
CA LEU A 75 10.23 1.58 -32.51
C LEU A 75 10.44 2.60 -31.39
N LEU A 76 11.02 2.18 -30.28
CA LEU A 76 11.37 3.07 -29.16
C LEU A 76 12.48 4.05 -29.54
N LEU A 77 13.53 3.58 -30.24
CA LEU A 77 14.65 4.42 -30.65
C LEU A 77 14.27 5.42 -31.74
N SER A 78 13.22 5.15 -32.52
CA SER A 78 12.70 6.03 -33.56
C SER A 78 11.54 6.91 -33.11
N ASP A 79 11.24 6.96 -31.80
CA ASP A 79 10.08 7.66 -31.23
C ASP A 79 8.71 7.27 -31.89
N SER A 80 8.65 6.07 -32.48
CA SER A 80 7.44 5.60 -33.15
C SER A 80 6.40 5.01 -32.19
N VAL A 81 6.80 4.69 -30.95
CA VAL A 81 5.92 4.19 -29.90
C VAL A 81 6.22 4.86 -28.57
N TYR A 82 5.19 4.98 -27.76
CA TYR A 82 5.26 5.43 -26.36
C TYR A 82 4.84 4.31 -25.44
N ILE A 83 5.61 4.09 -24.35
CA ILE A 83 5.28 3.14 -23.29
C ILE A 83 5.03 3.91 -22.01
N GLY A 84 3.85 3.73 -21.44
CA GLY A 84 3.45 4.28 -20.16
C GLY A 84 2.71 3.26 -19.32
N SER A 85 2.60 3.52 -18.03
CA SER A 85 1.78 2.71 -17.13
C SER A 85 0.36 3.28 -17.06
N ASN A 86 -0.65 2.41 -17.06
CA ASN A 86 -2.04 2.80 -16.83
C ASN A 86 -2.40 2.48 -15.37
N ILE A 87 -2.07 3.42 -14.47
CA ILE A 87 -2.40 3.33 -13.05
C ILE A 87 -3.69 4.11 -12.80
N THR A 88 -4.68 3.44 -12.24
CA THR A 88 -5.95 4.02 -11.80
C THR A 88 -6.27 3.56 -10.38
N PHE A 89 -7.33 4.11 -9.77
CA PHE A 89 -7.79 3.64 -8.45
C PHE A 89 -8.13 2.14 -8.44
N ASP A 90 -8.59 1.60 -9.58
CA ASP A 90 -8.99 0.19 -9.70
C ASP A 90 -7.88 -0.70 -10.28
N ASN A 91 -6.80 -0.09 -10.82
CA ASN A 91 -5.66 -0.82 -11.40
C ASN A 91 -4.34 -0.31 -10.87
N LEU A 92 -3.84 -0.98 -9.85
CA LEU A 92 -2.52 -0.75 -9.24
C LEU A 92 -1.49 -1.83 -9.66
N SER A 93 -1.85 -2.70 -10.62
CA SER A 93 -0.99 -3.80 -11.07
C SER A 93 0.40 -3.37 -11.54
N PRO A 94 0.59 -2.22 -12.22
CA PRO A 94 1.93 -1.78 -12.63
C PRO A 94 2.88 -1.57 -11.45
N LEU A 95 2.38 -1.09 -10.31
CA LEU A 95 3.17 -0.92 -9.08
C LEU A 95 3.63 -2.28 -8.53
N SER A 96 2.71 -3.24 -8.40
CA SER A 96 3.04 -4.61 -7.96
C SER A 96 4.02 -5.29 -8.94
N THR A 97 3.83 -5.13 -10.24
CA THR A 97 4.73 -5.67 -11.27
C THR A 97 6.13 -5.10 -11.14
N TYR A 98 6.26 -3.80 -10.85
CA TYR A 98 7.57 -3.18 -10.62
C TYR A 98 8.28 -3.77 -9.41
N LEU A 99 7.58 -3.95 -8.29
CA LEU A 99 8.19 -4.55 -7.09
C LEU A 99 8.80 -5.91 -7.38
N GLY A 100 8.11 -6.77 -8.12
CA GLY A 100 8.59 -8.10 -8.45
C GLY A 100 8.66 -9.03 -7.24
N LYS A 101 9.38 -10.13 -7.40
CA LYS A 101 9.58 -11.18 -6.39
C LYS A 101 11.05 -11.58 -6.38
N PRO A 102 11.68 -11.80 -5.23
CA PRO A 102 13.09 -12.19 -5.18
C PRO A 102 13.26 -13.69 -5.50
N GLY A 103 14.38 -14.05 -6.12
CA GLY A 103 14.72 -15.44 -6.39
C GLY A 103 15.32 -15.64 -7.78
N SER A 104 15.22 -16.88 -8.26
CA SER A 104 15.82 -17.29 -9.51
C SER A 104 15.30 -16.49 -10.71
N GLU A 105 16.20 -15.84 -11.43
CA GLU A 105 15.89 -15.07 -12.64
C GLU A 105 15.32 -15.98 -13.75
N THR A 106 15.76 -17.24 -13.81
CA THR A 106 15.22 -18.21 -14.78
C THR A 106 13.76 -18.61 -14.52
N ARG A 107 13.25 -18.28 -13.32
CA ARG A 107 11.85 -18.47 -12.90
C ARG A 107 11.09 -17.14 -12.80
N GLY A 108 11.64 -16.07 -13.38
CA GLY A 108 11.03 -14.74 -13.35
C GLY A 108 11.23 -13.97 -12.05
N GLY A 109 12.19 -14.41 -11.21
CA GLY A 109 12.59 -13.71 -10.00
C GLY A 109 13.55 -12.56 -10.28
N LEU A 110 13.85 -11.82 -9.23
CA LEU A 110 14.85 -10.76 -9.21
C LEU A 110 16.00 -11.17 -8.27
N PRO A 111 17.26 -10.79 -8.58
CA PRO A 111 18.32 -10.80 -7.59
C PRO A 111 17.89 -10.06 -6.33
N PHE A 112 18.28 -10.57 -5.16
CA PHE A 112 17.76 -10.04 -3.89
C PHE A 112 18.15 -8.58 -3.63
N ASP A 113 19.33 -8.15 -4.05
CA ASP A 113 19.79 -6.75 -3.96
C ASP A 113 18.91 -5.80 -4.81
N ILE A 114 18.54 -6.23 -6.03
CA ILE A 114 17.63 -5.49 -6.91
C ILE A 114 16.24 -5.40 -6.27
N TYR A 115 15.76 -6.51 -5.71
CA TYR A 115 14.47 -6.54 -5.01
C TYR A 115 14.46 -5.60 -3.80
N MET A 116 15.50 -5.63 -2.95
CA MET A 116 15.66 -4.74 -1.80
C MET A 116 15.70 -3.27 -2.21
N ARG A 117 16.39 -2.94 -3.30
CA ARG A 117 16.39 -1.57 -3.83
C ARG A 117 14.97 -1.12 -4.18
N ARG A 118 14.17 -1.95 -4.88
CA ARG A 118 12.79 -1.64 -5.24
C ARG A 118 11.88 -1.50 -4.02
N GLN A 119 12.12 -2.27 -2.97
CA GLN A 119 11.43 -2.14 -1.68
C GLN A 119 11.73 -0.77 -1.03
N ASN A 120 12.99 -0.34 -1.03
CA ASN A 120 13.40 0.97 -0.50
C ASN A 120 12.84 2.15 -1.33
N GLU A 121 12.79 2.02 -2.64
CA GLU A 121 12.14 3.00 -3.53
C GLU A 121 10.64 3.13 -3.20
N HIS A 122 9.95 2.00 -3.00
CA HIS A 122 8.55 1.99 -2.59
C HIS A 122 8.36 2.63 -1.21
N ARG A 123 9.21 2.29 -0.23
CA ARG A 123 9.17 2.88 1.12
C ARG A 123 9.27 4.40 1.06
N THR A 124 10.23 4.91 0.32
CA THR A 124 10.41 6.36 0.14
C THR A 124 9.18 7.01 -0.50
N ALA A 125 8.63 6.37 -1.53
CA ALA A 125 7.43 6.84 -2.24
C ALA A 125 6.18 6.83 -1.33
N GLU A 126 5.99 5.80 -0.50
CA GLU A 126 4.86 5.69 0.42
C GLU A 126 4.94 6.75 1.52
N ILE A 127 6.11 6.95 2.14
CA ILE A 127 6.33 8.02 3.13
C ILE A 127 6.02 9.39 2.52
N ALA A 128 6.55 9.68 1.34
CA ALA A 128 6.30 10.95 0.65
C ALA A 128 4.81 11.13 0.32
N SER A 129 4.13 10.06 -0.12
CA SER A 129 2.69 10.10 -0.41
C SER A 129 1.86 10.36 0.85
N LEU A 130 2.24 9.78 1.99
CA LEU A 130 1.57 10.02 3.28
C LEU A 130 1.77 11.48 3.73
N LEU A 131 2.97 12.02 3.60
CA LEU A 131 3.30 13.40 3.94
C LEU A 131 2.67 14.44 2.98
N ASP A 132 2.27 14.07 1.78
CA ASP A 132 1.48 14.93 0.87
C ASP A 132 0.04 15.15 1.35
N THR A 133 -0.45 14.38 2.31
CA THR A 133 -1.86 14.42 2.76
C THR A 133 -2.37 15.81 3.14
N PRO A 134 -1.65 16.63 3.95
CA PRO A 134 -2.11 17.99 4.28
C PRO A 134 -2.27 18.88 3.05
N HIS A 135 -1.39 18.75 2.07
CA HIS A 135 -1.48 19.47 0.81
C HIS A 135 -2.77 19.10 0.04
N PHE A 136 -3.14 17.81 0.01
CA PHE A 136 -4.36 17.37 -0.65
C PHE A 136 -5.63 17.72 0.12
N ILE A 137 -5.60 17.82 1.43
CA ILE A 137 -6.71 18.37 2.21
C ILE A 137 -6.99 19.81 1.77
N THR A 138 -5.97 20.65 1.68
CA THR A 138 -6.12 22.03 1.20
C THR A 138 -6.67 22.07 -0.23
N ARG A 139 -6.13 21.27 -1.15
CA ARG A 139 -6.58 21.23 -2.55
C ARG A 139 -8.01 20.70 -2.68
N SER A 140 -8.46 19.78 -1.83
CA SER A 140 -9.83 19.27 -1.85
C SER A 140 -10.85 20.38 -1.58
N GLU A 141 -10.52 21.28 -0.68
CA GLU A 141 -11.36 22.45 -0.35
C GLU A 141 -11.27 23.53 -1.41
N GLU A 142 -10.07 23.92 -1.83
CA GLU A 142 -9.85 25.05 -2.74
C GLU A 142 -10.32 24.77 -4.17
N ILE A 143 -10.04 23.58 -4.70
CA ILE A 143 -10.30 23.23 -6.09
C ILE A 143 -11.66 22.55 -6.25
N TYR A 144 -11.90 21.51 -5.44
CA TYR A 144 -13.08 20.66 -5.60
C TYR A 144 -14.26 21.12 -4.73
N ARG A 145 -14.03 21.98 -3.74
CA ARG A 145 -15.03 22.47 -2.77
C ARG A 145 -15.74 21.34 -2.01
N LEU A 146 -15.02 20.24 -1.78
CA LEU A 146 -15.52 19.11 -1.03
C LEU A 146 -15.22 19.28 0.46
N PRO A 147 -16.23 19.20 1.33
CA PRO A 147 -16.05 19.48 2.77
C PRO A 147 -15.35 18.33 3.50
N HIS A 148 -15.46 17.11 3.00
CA HIS A 148 -14.96 15.91 3.67
C HIS A 148 -13.78 15.30 2.91
N PHE A 149 -12.92 14.58 3.67
CA PHE A 149 -11.69 13.99 3.13
C PHE A 149 -11.48 12.59 3.67
N VAL A 150 -11.27 11.63 2.77
CA VAL A 150 -10.86 10.27 3.12
C VAL A 150 -9.51 9.96 2.50
N CYS A 151 -8.55 9.59 3.35
CA CYS A 151 -7.26 9.04 2.96
C CYS A 151 -7.34 7.51 3.04
N ASP A 152 -7.22 6.84 1.89
CA ASP A 152 -7.13 5.37 1.80
C ASP A 152 -5.65 4.98 1.78
N SER A 153 -5.15 4.46 2.90
CA SER A 153 -3.77 4.00 2.98
C SER A 153 -3.59 2.61 2.39
N GLY A 154 -2.40 2.33 1.88
CA GLY A 154 -1.97 0.97 1.56
C GLY A 154 -1.97 0.07 2.81
N GLY A 155 -1.95 -1.26 2.57
CA GLY A 155 -1.81 -2.23 3.65
C GLY A 155 -0.40 -2.29 4.25
N SER A 156 0.50 -1.43 3.82
CA SER A 156 1.91 -1.36 4.23
C SER A 156 2.22 -0.17 5.15
N ILE A 157 1.27 0.72 5.39
CA ILE A 157 1.51 1.92 6.21
C ILE A 157 2.19 1.61 7.55
N CYS A 158 1.81 0.52 8.22
CA CYS A 158 2.42 0.11 9.50
C CYS A 158 3.90 -0.29 9.37
N GLU A 159 4.41 -0.54 8.18
CA GLU A 159 5.80 -0.93 7.92
C GLU A 159 6.70 0.24 7.52
N VAL A 160 6.12 1.42 7.23
CA VAL A 160 6.86 2.62 6.85
C VAL A 160 6.93 3.67 7.96
N VAL A 161 6.16 3.47 9.05
CA VAL A 161 6.15 4.32 10.25
C VAL A 161 6.71 3.56 11.45
N ASP A 162 7.05 4.26 12.52
CA ASP A 162 7.34 3.67 13.82
C ASP A 162 6.19 3.97 14.80
N PRO A 163 5.26 3.01 15.01
CA PRO A 163 4.11 3.26 15.88
C PRO A 163 4.47 3.39 17.36
N ASP A 164 5.65 2.89 17.79
CA ASP A 164 6.14 2.96 19.15
C ASP A 164 6.87 4.29 19.44
N ASP A 165 7.27 5.02 18.40
CA ASP A 165 7.82 6.38 18.53
C ASP A 165 6.66 7.41 18.57
N PRO A 166 6.41 8.08 19.72
CA PRO A 166 5.38 9.11 19.81
C PRO A 166 5.67 10.33 18.91
N ALA A 167 6.91 10.50 18.48
CA ALA A 167 7.37 11.60 17.63
C ALA A 167 7.55 11.18 16.15
N ASP A 168 7.10 9.99 15.75
CA ASP A 168 7.17 9.57 14.34
C ASP A 168 6.60 10.68 13.43
N PRO A 169 7.39 11.19 12.47
CA PRO A 169 7.01 12.38 11.71
C PRO A 169 5.81 12.14 10.80
N VAL A 170 5.63 10.91 10.29
CA VAL A 170 4.50 10.57 9.42
C VAL A 170 3.21 10.46 10.23
N LEU A 171 3.24 9.69 11.33
CA LEU A 171 2.08 9.54 12.21
C LEU A 171 1.66 10.88 12.82
N SER A 172 2.61 11.69 13.28
CA SER A 172 2.35 13.02 13.82
C SER A 172 1.70 13.95 12.79
N ALA A 173 2.17 13.93 11.54
CA ALA A 173 1.56 14.67 10.45
C ALA A 173 0.13 14.22 10.15
N LEU A 174 -0.11 12.91 10.12
CA LEU A 174 -1.43 12.35 9.83
C LEU A 174 -2.44 12.61 10.96
N GLU A 175 -2.10 12.31 12.22
CA GLU A 175 -3.00 12.47 13.36
C GLU A 175 -3.35 13.92 13.69
N SER A 176 -2.51 14.88 13.26
CA SER A 176 -2.80 16.31 13.39
C SER A 176 -3.86 16.81 12.41
N HIS A 177 -4.15 16.06 11.35
CA HIS A 177 -5.08 16.44 10.28
C HIS A 177 -6.25 15.49 10.08
N LEU A 178 -6.13 14.22 10.51
CA LEU A 178 -7.08 13.15 10.23
C LEU A 178 -7.46 12.39 11.51
N LEU A 179 -8.69 11.89 11.57
CA LEU A 179 -9.06 10.81 12.47
C LEU A 179 -8.49 9.50 11.91
N MET A 180 -7.63 8.86 12.65
CA MET A 180 -7.09 7.56 12.27
C MET A 180 -8.11 6.46 12.60
N VAL A 181 -8.54 5.69 11.58
CA VAL A 181 -9.55 4.64 11.71
C VAL A 181 -8.93 3.31 11.30
N TRP A 182 -8.71 2.44 12.27
CA TRP A 182 -8.25 1.08 12.00
C TRP A 182 -9.42 0.16 11.66
N ILE A 183 -9.39 -0.44 10.49
CA ILE A 183 -10.32 -1.52 10.13
C ILE A 183 -9.66 -2.83 10.54
N LYS A 184 -10.15 -3.39 11.67
CA LYS A 184 -9.64 -4.62 12.26
C LYS A 184 -10.31 -5.84 11.61
N GLY A 185 -9.49 -6.75 11.09
CA GLY A 185 -9.95 -8.07 10.64
C GLY A 185 -9.96 -9.09 11.77
N SER A 186 -10.76 -10.14 11.64
CA SER A 186 -10.73 -11.32 12.51
C SER A 186 -9.67 -12.33 12.03
N ASP A 187 -9.43 -13.36 12.86
CA ASP A 187 -8.55 -14.48 12.48
C ASP A 187 -9.07 -15.21 11.22
N ALA A 188 -10.40 -15.28 11.06
CA ALA A 188 -11.03 -15.84 9.87
C ALA A 188 -10.69 -15.03 8.60
N HIS A 189 -10.68 -13.70 8.69
CA HIS A 189 -10.22 -12.83 7.60
C HIS A 189 -8.75 -13.07 7.27
N THR A 190 -7.90 -13.18 8.29
CA THR A 190 -6.46 -13.44 8.10
C THR A 190 -6.25 -14.79 7.40
N ALA A 191 -6.94 -15.84 7.82
CA ALA A 191 -6.88 -17.16 7.18
C ALA A 191 -7.35 -17.12 5.71
N GLU A 192 -8.41 -16.36 5.42
CA GLU A 192 -8.90 -16.16 4.04
C GLU A 192 -7.89 -15.39 3.17
N LEU A 193 -7.25 -14.36 3.72
CA LEU A 193 -6.20 -13.62 3.01
C LEU A 193 -5.03 -14.52 2.63
N VAL A 194 -4.56 -15.36 3.57
CA VAL A 194 -3.48 -16.34 3.29
C VAL A 194 -3.92 -17.29 2.19
N ARG A 195 -5.12 -17.88 2.28
CA ARG A 195 -5.64 -18.83 1.28
C ARG A 195 -5.78 -18.20 -0.12
N ARG A 196 -6.21 -16.95 -0.21
CA ARG A 196 -6.27 -16.20 -1.48
C ARG A 196 -4.88 -15.94 -2.04
N PHE A 197 -3.96 -15.55 -1.18
CA PHE A 197 -2.58 -15.29 -1.58
C PHE A 197 -1.89 -16.56 -2.10
N ASP A 198 -2.10 -17.69 -1.45
CA ASP A 198 -1.53 -18.98 -1.87
C ASP A 198 -1.97 -19.39 -3.29
N ARG A 199 -3.22 -19.06 -3.65
CA ARG A 199 -3.73 -19.33 -5.01
C ARG A 199 -3.14 -18.43 -6.08
N ALA A 200 -2.89 -17.16 -5.75
CA ALA A 200 -2.42 -16.14 -6.68
C ALA A 200 -1.45 -15.17 -5.97
N PRO A 201 -0.20 -15.63 -5.72
CA PRO A 201 0.79 -14.84 -5.01
C PRO A 201 1.18 -13.60 -5.82
N LYS A 202 1.05 -12.43 -5.20
CA LYS A 202 1.34 -11.13 -5.82
C LYS A 202 2.54 -10.48 -5.17
N PRO A 203 3.37 -9.74 -5.93
CA PRO A 203 4.39 -8.90 -5.35
C PRO A 203 3.82 -7.95 -4.32
N MET A 204 4.51 -7.81 -3.19
CA MET A 204 4.14 -6.95 -2.08
C MET A 204 5.33 -6.15 -1.58
N TYR A 205 5.04 -5.04 -0.90
CA TYR A 205 6.02 -4.36 -0.10
C TYR A 205 6.17 -5.06 1.27
N TYR A 206 7.40 -5.11 1.75
CA TYR A 206 7.78 -5.59 3.09
C TYR A 206 8.76 -4.61 3.71
N GLN A 207 8.69 -4.46 5.03
CA GLN A 207 9.70 -3.72 5.78
C GLN A 207 11.10 -4.33 5.54
N PRO A 208 12.13 -3.53 5.20
CA PRO A 208 13.44 -4.05 4.84
C PRO A 208 14.05 -4.98 5.88
N GLU A 209 13.99 -4.62 7.16
CA GLU A 209 14.55 -5.41 8.26
C GLU A 209 13.83 -6.75 8.47
N PHE A 210 12.51 -6.76 8.26
CA PHE A 210 11.73 -7.99 8.25
C PHE A 210 12.10 -8.86 7.04
N LEU A 211 12.22 -8.26 5.88
CA LEU A 211 12.52 -8.95 4.63
C LEU A 211 13.90 -9.62 4.64
N ASP A 212 14.94 -8.93 5.12
CA ASP A 212 16.29 -9.50 5.28
C ASP A 212 16.27 -10.75 6.16
N LYS A 213 15.60 -10.67 7.30
CA LYS A 213 15.47 -11.82 8.22
C LYS A 213 14.67 -12.96 7.59
N ALA A 214 13.58 -12.65 6.89
CA ALA A 214 12.75 -13.63 6.22
C ALA A 214 13.50 -14.34 5.09
N TRP A 215 14.27 -13.60 4.30
CA TRP A 215 15.08 -14.14 3.20
C TRP A 215 16.13 -15.11 3.72
N LEU A 216 16.88 -14.71 4.75
CA LEU A 216 17.88 -15.58 5.37
C LEU A 216 17.23 -16.84 5.97
N ALA A 217 16.15 -16.69 6.75
CA ALA A 217 15.47 -17.80 7.41
C ALA A 217 14.91 -18.81 6.41
N TYR A 218 14.26 -18.34 5.33
CA TYR A 218 13.75 -19.20 4.27
C TYR A 218 14.86 -20.02 3.60
N ARG A 219 15.94 -19.36 3.22
CA ARG A 219 17.08 -20.02 2.55
C ARG A 219 17.73 -21.06 3.45
N MET A 220 17.91 -20.76 4.73
CA MET A 220 18.45 -21.71 5.73
C MET A 220 17.52 -22.90 5.93
N GLU A 221 16.21 -22.65 6.08
CA GLU A 221 15.20 -23.71 6.28
C GLU A 221 15.16 -24.69 5.09
N LYS A 222 15.29 -24.18 3.88
CA LYS A 222 15.23 -24.95 2.64
C LYS A 222 16.58 -25.45 2.14
N GLY A 223 17.70 -25.02 2.72
CA GLY A 223 19.04 -25.35 2.25
C GLY A 223 19.36 -24.79 0.84
N LEU A 224 18.82 -23.63 0.49
CA LEU A 224 18.90 -23.07 -0.87
C LEU A 224 19.92 -21.95 -0.96
N ARG A 225 20.64 -21.93 -2.08
CA ARG A 225 21.35 -20.72 -2.53
C ARG A 225 20.34 -19.77 -3.16
N GLU A 226 20.73 -18.49 -3.29
CA GLU A 226 19.87 -17.42 -3.79
C GLU A 226 19.28 -17.73 -5.18
N GLU A 227 20.09 -18.23 -6.11
CA GLU A 227 19.70 -18.53 -7.48
C GLU A 227 18.77 -19.76 -7.60
N GLN A 228 18.58 -20.49 -6.50
CA GLN A 228 17.73 -21.67 -6.43
C GLN A 228 16.34 -21.36 -5.85
N VAL A 229 16.17 -20.19 -5.25
CA VAL A 229 14.90 -19.80 -4.63
C VAL A 229 13.80 -19.68 -5.70
N ASP A 230 12.70 -20.37 -5.50
CA ASP A 230 11.48 -20.16 -6.29
C ASP A 230 10.81 -18.89 -5.79
N PRO A 231 10.59 -17.86 -6.66
CA PRO A 231 10.04 -16.57 -6.24
C PRO A 231 8.64 -16.68 -5.64
N ASP A 232 7.80 -17.57 -6.19
CA ASP A 232 6.43 -17.75 -5.72
C ASP A 232 6.37 -18.47 -4.37
N ASP A 233 7.22 -19.49 -4.19
CA ASP A 233 7.30 -20.21 -2.92
C ASP A 233 7.81 -19.32 -1.79
N PHE A 234 8.81 -18.48 -2.07
CA PHE A 234 9.32 -17.53 -1.07
C PHE A 234 8.22 -16.56 -0.62
N ILE A 235 7.49 -15.94 -1.54
CA ILE A 235 6.48 -14.96 -1.13
C ILE A 235 5.26 -15.62 -0.46
N ARG A 236 4.90 -16.87 -0.81
CA ARG A 236 3.89 -17.64 -0.06
C ARG A 236 4.36 -17.94 1.37
N TRP A 237 5.59 -18.43 1.52
CA TRP A 237 6.18 -18.70 2.83
C TRP A 237 6.27 -17.43 3.70
N THR A 238 6.55 -16.29 3.09
CA THR A 238 6.72 -15.01 3.78
C THR A 238 5.38 -14.37 4.15
N TYR A 239 4.32 -14.58 3.37
CA TYR A 239 3.06 -13.83 3.50
C TYR A 239 2.40 -13.96 4.88
N ALA A 240 2.19 -15.18 5.37
CA ALA A 240 1.59 -15.40 6.70
C ALA A 240 2.46 -14.77 7.82
N ARG A 241 3.78 -14.82 7.68
CA ARG A 241 4.73 -14.21 8.61
C ARG A 241 4.66 -12.68 8.57
N ALA A 242 4.49 -12.11 7.39
CA ALA A 242 4.30 -10.68 7.23
C ALA A 242 2.99 -10.20 7.87
N LEU A 243 1.88 -10.94 7.73
CA LEU A 243 0.63 -10.62 8.41
C LEU A 243 0.79 -10.64 9.94
N ALA A 244 1.48 -11.66 10.48
CA ALA A 244 1.79 -11.73 11.90
C ALA A 244 2.71 -10.60 12.39
N HIS A 245 3.67 -10.18 11.55
CA HIS A 245 4.56 -9.04 11.82
C HIS A 245 3.79 -7.71 11.84
N ARG A 246 2.81 -7.53 10.95
CA ARG A 246 2.00 -6.30 10.82
C ARG A 246 0.99 -6.13 11.95
N GLN A 247 0.45 -7.22 12.47
CA GLN A 247 -0.66 -7.17 13.43
C GLN A 247 -0.36 -6.31 14.67
N PRO A 248 0.75 -6.52 15.43
CA PRO A 248 1.06 -5.69 16.59
C PRO A 248 1.34 -4.24 16.22
N ARG A 249 1.86 -3.97 15.03
CA ARG A 249 2.12 -2.61 14.55
C ARG A 249 0.81 -1.86 14.26
N TYR A 250 -0.20 -2.52 13.68
CA TYR A 250 -1.54 -1.94 13.54
C TYR A 250 -2.19 -1.69 14.89
N GLU A 251 -2.04 -2.59 15.86
CA GLU A 251 -2.56 -2.44 17.21
C GLU A 251 -1.94 -1.23 17.93
N ALA A 252 -0.64 -1.02 17.77
CA ALA A 252 0.04 0.17 18.29
C ALA A 252 -0.42 1.45 17.60
N MET A 253 -0.57 1.46 16.27
CA MET A 253 -1.12 2.61 15.54
C MET A 253 -2.56 2.93 15.96
N ALA A 254 -3.37 1.92 16.28
CA ALA A 254 -4.77 2.09 16.68
C ALA A 254 -4.92 2.88 17.99
N GLN A 255 -3.90 2.92 18.84
CA GLN A 255 -3.89 3.74 20.06
C GLN A 255 -3.96 5.25 19.76
N ARG A 256 -3.67 5.65 18.52
CA ARG A 256 -3.73 7.05 18.06
C ARG A 256 -5.07 7.42 17.43
N GLY A 257 -6.07 6.52 17.43
CA GLY A 257 -7.34 6.74 16.75
C GLY A 257 -8.49 5.87 17.28
N VAL A 258 -9.32 5.42 16.38
CA VAL A 258 -10.47 4.55 16.67
C VAL A 258 -10.36 3.24 15.89
N THR A 259 -10.99 2.20 16.42
CA THR A 259 -11.06 0.88 15.77
C THR A 259 -12.48 0.58 15.38
N VAL A 260 -12.68 0.10 14.15
CA VAL A 260 -13.90 -0.51 13.65
C VAL A 260 -13.57 -1.90 13.11
N THR A 261 -14.53 -2.81 13.09
CA THR A 261 -14.32 -4.15 12.55
C THR A 261 -14.63 -4.21 11.05
N ALA A 262 -14.05 -5.18 10.37
CA ALA A 262 -14.35 -5.42 8.96
C ALA A 262 -15.82 -5.85 8.77
N GLU A 263 -16.43 -6.50 9.76
CA GLU A 263 -17.84 -6.87 9.80
C GLU A 263 -18.73 -5.62 9.83
N GLU A 264 -18.45 -4.65 10.71
CA GLU A 264 -19.18 -3.38 10.78
C GLU A 264 -19.08 -2.63 9.45
N VAL A 265 -17.89 -2.60 8.83
CA VAL A 265 -17.72 -1.98 7.50
C VAL A 265 -18.51 -2.70 6.41
N ALA A 266 -18.61 -4.03 6.46
CA ALA A 266 -19.37 -4.82 5.49
C ALA A 266 -20.91 -4.62 5.60
N GLU A 267 -21.42 -4.17 6.75
CA GLU A 267 -22.84 -3.87 6.97
C GLU A 267 -23.26 -2.51 6.42
N LEU A 268 -22.31 -1.61 6.16
CA LEU A 268 -22.61 -0.27 5.64
C LEU A 268 -23.24 -0.36 4.24
N ARG A 269 -24.33 0.39 4.03
CA ARG A 269 -25.06 0.47 2.75
C ARG A 269 -25.08 1.86 2.14
N SER A 270 -24.78 2.89 2.93
CA SER A 270 -24.75 4.28 2.49
C SER A 270 -23.81 5.10 3.38
N PRO A 271 -23.24 6.20 2.89
CA PRO A 271 -22.56 7.19 3.71
C PRO A 271 -23.58 8.01 4.49
N ALA A 272 -24.05 7.51 5.60
CA ALA A 272 -24.99 8.23 6.47
C ALA A 272 -24.23 9.00 7.56
#